data_ffc6d46fafc5252d4491962887aa1cc4
#
_entry.id   ffc6d46fafc5252d4491962887aa1cc4
#
_cell.length_a   1.000
_cell.length_b   1.000
_cell.length_c   1.000
_cell.angle_alpha   90.00
_cell.angle_beta   90.00
_cell.angle_gamma   90.00
#
_symmetry.space_group_name_H-M   'P 1'
#
loop_
_entity.id
_entity.type
_entity.pdbx_description
1 polymer ?
#
loop_
_entity_poly.entity_id
_entity_poly.type
_entity_poly.pdbx_seq_one_letter_code
_entity_poly.pdbx_strand_id
1 'polypeptide(L)'
;MSMLAKINKLLYPLLILGGILSTYGQTFTHSGYIYGSNAVGIPGVQVQLYSRTTPAMTGFTAQTNYNGHSYYRSTGLATWTAAKAACEAMNGHLVTMSNAAENTFVFNTWPSGWIGYYQDRVAGFAYSEPLGGYRWTELPVSNGLQADYDVASYTSGTTLTDIKGAVNTTLYNSPTYSSTGGKYLTFNGVNQYGITNNLASKVPGNTVTLMAWIYPTGNGVIVTELGTGTTSSGWHDSQIEITGGNTLKVAIWNSNSVSLNTPITLNTWNLVGFTYDGTTLTGYKNGASFGSVVTARQAPQQNGNGLYYGIGLTETTNLGSGAYGAFRLGDFQVFDRGITADEVNRMYNLYAYRYGIYPYSNWNPGEPNDSSGEDYTQFVSGGRWNDLNNNSSLNYVLEFDYIVDYTPWTLVTTATTDITGRYIFSTPTNPSIEYYITFTPPTLPTLQVSDAQISNNVTLGSLPVKSRDYFRFDVNNDGRITISDTYSIFARRNGLINSFAAAPPDSRIFTTTQWSTINAGTTNLKSTFPGVQSITINNPVSGGVSSYYITRLGYSN
;
A
#
# COMPACT_ATOMS: atom_id res chain seq x y z
N MET A 1 61.43 -28.50 -51.70
CA MET A 1 61.34 -27.86 -50.37
C MET A 1 60.11 -26.99 -50.30
N SER A 2 59.34 -27.27 -49.33
CA SER A 2 58.25 -26.72 -48.63
C SER A 2 56.92 -26.46 -49.36
N MET A 3 56.12 -27.26 -48.98
CA MET A 3 54.66 -27.31 -48.79
C MET A 3 54.11 -26.03 -48.25
N LEU A 4 53.14 -25.39 -48.92
CA LEU A 4 52.17 -24.53 -48.22
C LEU A 4 50.80 -24.61 -48.96
N ALA A 5 49.82 -24.91 -48.19
CA ALA A 5 48.51 -25.38 -48.58
C ALA A 5 47.65 -24.33 -49.29
N LYS A 6 46.94 -24.78 -50.33
CA LYS A 6 45.81 -24.08 -50.93
C LYS A 6 44.59 -24.24 -50.01
N ILE A 7 44.06 -23.14 -49.46
CA ILE A 7 42.74 -23.10 -48.81
C ILE A 7 41.73 -22.80 -49.91
N ASN A 8 40.91 -23.80 -50.22
CA ASN A 8 39.72 -23.66 -51.06
C ASN A 8 38.64 -22.88 -50.30
N LYS A 9 38.24 -21.75 -50.89
CA LYS A 9 36.99 -21.08 -50.51
C LYS A 9 35.81 -21.87 -51.06
N LEU A 10 35.14 -22.66 -50.22
CA LEU A 10 33.78 -23.13 -50.48
C LEU A 10 32.83 -22.07 -49.95
N LEU A 11 32.18 -21.33 -50.83
CA LEU A 11 30.97 -20.58 -50.55
C LEU A 11 29.83 -21.58 -50.37
N TYR A 12 29.37 -21.79 -49.17
CA TYR A 12 28.05 -22.38 -48.92
C TYR A 12 27.00 -21.28 -48.96
N PRO A 13 25.89 -21.46 -49.65
CA PRO A 13 24.76 -20.53 -49.54
C PRO A 13 24.16 -20.67 -48.16
N LEU A 14 24.04 -19.55 -47.46
CA LEU A 14 23.36 -19.44 -46.19
C LEU A 14 21.87 -19.69 -46.43
N LEU A 15 21.43 -20.92 -46.23
CA LEU A 15 20.03 -21.26 -46.13
C LEU A 15 19.53 -20.70 -44.83
N ILE A 16 18.80 -19.57 -44.87
CA ILE A 16 18.05 -19.08 -43.73
C ILE A 16 16.89 -20.05 -43.54
N LEU A 17 17.15 -21.15 -42.86
CA LEU A 17 16.08 -21.88 -42.17
C LEU A 17 15.62 -20.98 -41.06
N GLY A 18 14.41 -20.43 -41.18
CA GLY A 18 13.68 -19.88 -40.09
C GLY A 18 13.46 -20.96 -39.01
N GLY A 19 14.50 -21.22 -38.25
CA GLY A 19 14.41 -22.02 -37.05
C GLY A 19 13.54 -21.25 -36.08
N ILE A 20 12.34 -21.74 -35.83
CA ILE A 20 11.62 -21.52 -34.62
C ILE A 20 12.63 -21.86 -33.51
N LEU A 21 13.25 -20.84 -32.92
CA LEU A 21 13.91 -20.96 -31.64
C LEU A 21 12.79 -21.37 -30.66
N SER A 22 12.61 -22.67 -30.54
CA SER A 22 11.96 -23.19 -29.34
C SER A 22 12.83 -22.66 -28.19
N THR A 23 12.35 -21.63 -27.53
CA THR A 23 12.84 -21.28 -26.21
C THR A 23 12.66 -22.54 -25.38
N TYR A 24 13.72 -23.31 -25.21
CA TYR A 24 13.78 -24.32 -24.18
C TYR A 24 13.51 -23.53 -22.89
N GLY A 25 12.30 -23.64 -22.37
CA GLY A 25 11.93 -23.02 -21.11
C GLY A 25 12.94 -23.48 -20.08
N GLN A 26 13.62 -22.55 -19.45
CA GLN A 26 14.53 -22.90 -18.36
C GLN A 26 13.72 -23.66 -17.33
N THR A 27 14.17 -24.86 -16.98
CA THR A 27 13.52 -25.65 -15.95
C THR A 27 14.04 -25.19 -14.60
N PHE A 28 13.12 -24.78 -13.76
CA PHE A 28 13.39 -24.46 -12.39
C PHE A 28 13.36 -25.75 -11.56
N THR A 29 14.42 -26.04 -10.85
CA THR A 29 14.49 -27.14 -9.90
C THR A 29 14.54 -26.58 -8.50
N HIS A 30 13.56 -26.92 -7.67
CA HIS A 30 13.53 -26.57 -6.27
C HIS A 30 13.56 -27.84 -5.42
N SER A 31 14.42 -27.88 -4.41
CA SER A 31 14.56 -29.01 -3.52
C SER A 31 14.65 -28.57 -2.05
N GLY A 32 14.50 -29.50 -1.14
CA GLY A 32 14.66 -29.22 0.27
C GLY A 32 14.58 -30.48 1.11
N TYR A 33 14.66 -30.28 2.39
CA TYR A 33 14.59 -31.35 3.38
C TYR A 33 13.57 -31.01 4.46
N ILE A 34 12.85 -32.01 4.89
CA ILE A 34 11.94 -31.93 6.03
C ILE A 34 12.54 -32.73 7.17
N TYR A 35 12.85 -32.07 8.27
CA TYR A 35 13.45 -32.65 9.44
C TYR A 35 12.50 -32.63 10.63
N GLY A 36 12.58 -33.64 11.46
CA GLY A 36 12.01 -33.61 12.79
C GLY A 36 12.82 -32.73 13.76
N SER A 37 12.30 -32.57 14.95
CA SER A 37 12.95 -31.78 16.02
C SER A 37 14.30 -32.32 16.49
N ASN A 38 14.61 -33.57 16.15
CA ASN A 38 15.90 -34.25 16.38
C ASN A 38 16.88 -34.15 15.22
N ALA A 39 16.58 -33.32 14.20
CA ALA A 39 17.35 -33.18 12.97
C ALA A 39 17.45 -34.44 12.09
N VAL A 40 16.58 -35.42 12.31
CA VAL A 40 16.45 -36.59 11.43
C VAL A 40 15.43 -36.31 10.35
N GLY A 41 15.72 -36.71 9.11
CA GLY A 41 14.80 -36.56 7.99
C GLY A 41 13.49 -37.30 8.23
N ILE A 42 12.38 -36.68 7.87
CA ILE A 42 11.05 -37.30 7.97
C ILE A 42 10.64 -37.80 6.59
N PRO A 43 10.57 -39.13 6.37
CA PRO A 43 10.08 -39.69 5.12
C PRO A 43 8.55 -39.62 5.02
N GLY A 44 8.03 -39.69 3.81
CA GLY A 44 6.59 -39.80 3.55
C GLY A 44 5.80 -38.51 3.76
N VAL A 45 6.45 -37.36 3.98
CA VAL A 45 5.78 -36.05 4.03
C VAL A 45 5.32 -35.67 2.64
N GLN A 46 4.03 -35.37 2.49
CA GLN A 46 3.47 -34.84 1.27
C GLN A 46 3.82 -33.34 1.18
N VAL A 47 4.60 -32.97 0.17
CA VAL A 47 4.99 -31.61 -0.12
C VAL A 47 4.28 -31.18 -1.39
N GLN A 48 3.42 -30.20 -1.32
CA GLN A 48 2.61 -29.73 -2.44
C GLN A 48 3.13 -28.38 -2.92
N LEU A 49 3.35 -28.27 -4.22
CA LEU A 49 3.72 -27.02 -4.89
C LEU A 49 2.48 -26.45 -5.56
N TYR A 50 2.14 -25.23 -5.20
CA TYR A 50 1.08 -24.45 -5.83
C TYR A 50 1.69 -23.30 -6.62
N SER A 51 0.99 -22.90 -7.66
CA SER A 51 1.31 -21.69 -8.41
C SER A 51 0.09 -20.81 -8.61
N ARG A 52 0.35 -19.53 -8.79
CA ARG A 52 -0.60 -18.57 -9.33
C ARG A 52 0.12 -17.66 -10.33
N THR A 53 -0.61 -17.12 -11.28
CA THR A 53 -0.08 -16.21 -12.28
C THR A 53 -0.68 -14.83 -12.11
N THR A 54 0.04 -13.81 -12.56
CA THR A 54 -0.56 -12.49 -12.76
C THR A 54 -1.62 -12.57 -13.86
N PRO A 55 -2.73 -11.82 -13.75
CA PRO A 55 -3.71 -11.75 -14.81
C PRO A 55 -3.07 -11.28 -16.11
N ALA A 56 -3.29 -12.01 -17.20
CA ALA A 56 -2.88 -11.56 -18.52
C ALA A 56 -3.85 -10.46 -18.99
N MET A 57 -3.31 -9.32 -19.40
CA MET A 57 -4.09 -8.24 -20.03
C MET A 57 -3.84 -8.21 -21.52
N THR A 58 -4.91 -8.32 -22.32
CA THR A 58 -4.79 -8.29 -23.78
C THR A 58 -4.18 -6.97 -24.25
N GLY A 59 -3.13 -7.05 -25.04
CA GLY A 59 -2.40 -5.88 -25.54
C GLY A 59 -1.30 -5.36 -24.62
N PHE A 60 -1.03 -6.05 -23.51
CA PHE A 60 0.01 -5.69 -22.55
C PHE A 60 0.96 -6.86 -22.25
N THR A 61 2.14 -6.54 -21.72
CA THR A 61 3.11 -7.51 -21.21
C THR A 61 2.66 -8.09 -19.86
N ALA A 62 3.48 -8.97 -19.29
CA ALA A 62 3.28 -9.45 -17.93
C ALA A 62 3.34 -8.30 -16.90
N GLN A 63 2.59 -8.48 -15.82
CA GLN A 63 2.57 -7.57 -14.67
C GLN A 63 3.95 -7.45 -14.03
N THR A 64 4.29 -6.22 -13.65
CA THR A 64 5.42 -5.92 -12.77
C THR A 64 4.90 -5.07 -11.63
N ASN A 65 5.31 -5.35 -10.40
CA ASN A 65 4.84 -4.63 -9.22
C ASN A 65 5.95 -3.80 -8.59
N TYR A 66 5.61 -2.62 -8.13
CA TYR A 66 6.50 -1.73 -7.38
C TYR A 66 5.69 -0.89 -6.39
N ASN A 67 6.16 -0.81 -5.16
CA ASN A 67 5.63 0.06 -4.09
C ASN A 67 4.09 0.03 -3.92
N GLY A 68 3.47 -1.14 -4.09
CA GLY A 68 2.02 -1.29 -3.94
C GLY A 68 1.22 -1.12 -5.22
N HIS A 69 1.86 -0.78 -6.33
CA HIS A 69 1.25 -0.56 -7.64
C HIS A 69 1.56 -1.70 -8.61
N SER A 70 0.69 -1.90 -9.60
CA SER A 70 0.87 -2.86 -10.68
C SER A 70 1.02 -2.15 -12.02
N TYR A 71 2.04 -2.54 -12.78
CA TYR A 71 2.41 -1.92 -14.04
C TYR A 71 2.39 -2.94 -15.19
N TYR A 72 1.93 -2.50 -16.36
CA TYR A 72 1.85 -3.30 -17.58
C TYR A 72 2.29 -2.46 -18.78
N ARG A 73 3.27 -2.91 -19.56
CA ARG A 73 3.66 -2.21 -20.79
C ARG A 73 2.78 -2.63 -21.96
N SER A 74 2.36 -1.67 -22.80
CA SER A 74 1.69 -1.98 -24.06
C SER A 74 2.58 -2.79 -25.01
N THR A 75 1.98 -3.74 -25.72
CA THR A 75 2.67 -4.47 -26.80
C THR A 75 2.58 -3.75 -28.14
N GLY A 76 1.63 -2.82 -28.28
CA GLY A 76 1.42 -1.97 -29.45
C GLY A 76 1.83 -0.53 -29.19
N LEU A 77 1.88 0.25 -30.27
CA LEU A 77 2.11 1.69 -30.25
C LEU A 77 0.77 2.45 -30.31
N ALA A 78 0.70 3.59 -29.63
CA ALA A 78 -0.47 4.46 -29.68
C ALA A 78 -0.05 5.93 -29.58
N THR A 79 -0.91 6.85 -30.02
CA THR A 79 -0.79 8.26 -29.67
C THR A 79 -1.05 8.44 -28.18
N TRP A 80 -0.60 9.54 -27.57
CA TRP A 80 -0.76 9.73 -26.14
C TRP A 80 -2.22 9.70 -25.70
N THR A 81 -3.11 10.37 -26.43
CA THR A 81 -4.55 10.40 -26.12
C THR A 81 -5.22 9.02 -26.25
N ALA A 82 -4.81 8.23 -27.24
CA ALA A 82 -5.30 6.85 -27.38
C ALA A 82 -4.74 5.93 -26.28
N ALA A 83 -3.48 6.11 -25.90
CA ALA A 83 -2.86 5.38 -24.79
C ALA A 83 -3.57 5.69 -23.46
N LYS A 84 -3.83 6.97 -23.17
CA LYS A 84 -4.60 7.41 -21.99
C LYS A 84 -5.99 6.75 -21.96
N ALA A 85 -6.73 6.84 -23.06
CA ALA A 85 -8.07 6.25 -23.16
C ALA A 85 -8.05 4.71 -22.98
N ALA A 86 -7.02 4.03 -23.50
CA ALA A 86 -6.85 2.59 -23.31
C ALA A 86 -6.59 2.21 -21.86
N CYS A 87 -5.77 2.99 -21.13
CA CYS A 87 -5.52 2.77 -19.72
C CYS A 87 -6.79 3.03 -18.87
N GLU A 88 -7.49 4.12 -19.12
CA GLU A 88 -8.73 4.48 -18.41
C GLU A 88 -9.87 3.46 -18.65
N ALA A 89 -9.96 2.88 -19.84
CA ALA A 89 -10.93 1.82 -20.15
C ALA A 89 -10.70 0.54 -19.31
N MET A 90 -9.51 0.37 -18.76
CA MET A 90 -9.14 -0.71 -17.84
C MET A 90 -9.25 -0.32 -16.37
N ASN A 91 -9.76 0.86 -16.04
CA ASN A 91 -9.79 1.46 -14.70
C ASN A 91 -8.38 1.67 -14.09
N GLY A 92 -7.38 1.89 -14.93
CA GLY A 92 -6.05 2.35 -14.58
C GLY A 92 -5.74 3.67 -15.27
N HIS A 93 -4.49 4.09 -15.25
CA HIS A 93 -4.03 5.31 -15.91
C HIS A 93 -2.66 5.11 -16.58
N LEU A 94 -2.23 6.05 -17.42
CA LEU A 94 -0.85 6.09 -17.89
C LEU A 94 0.07 6.27 -16.68
N VAL A 95 1.21 5.61 -16.71
CA VAL A 95 2.17 5.60 -15.60
C VAL A 95 2.50 7.00 -15.11
N THR A 96 2.46 7.17 -13.80
CA THR A 96 2.82 8.41 -13.11
C THR A 96 4.09 8.19 -12.28
N MET A 97 4.80 9.24 -11.94
CA MET A 97 5.98 9.19 -11.11
C MET A 97 5.86 10.21 -9.98
N SER A 98 5.72 9.73 -8.77
CA SER A 98 5.63 10.56 -7.56
C SER A 98 6.99 11.02 -7.05
N ASN A 99 8.08 10.34 -7.46
CA ASN A 99 9.43 10.60 -6.99
C ASN A 99 10.51 10.01 -7.91
N ALA A 100 11.77 10.34 -7.62
CA ALA A 100 12.93 9.88 -8.41
C ALA A 100 13.14 8.36 -8.38
N ALA A 101 12.77 7.67 -7.29
CA ALA A 101 12.95 6.23 -7.17
C ALA A 101 11.98 5.49 -8.10
N GLU A 102 10.73 5.92 -8.15
CA GLU A 102 9.72 5.39 -9.05
C GLU A 102 10.06 5.69 -10.52
N ASN A 103 10.48 6.92 -10.84
CA ASN A 103 10.99 7.25 -12.17
C ASN A 103 12.13 6.32 -12.61
N THR A 104 13.06 6.05 -11.70
CA THR A 104 14.18 5.13 -11.96
C THR A 104 13.70 3.70 -12.18
N PHE A 105 12.76 3.22 -11.39
CA PHE A 105 12.15 1.90 -11.55
C PHE A 105 11.47 1.75 -12.90
N VAL A 106 10.57 2.69 -13.24
CA VAL A 106 9.81 2.66 -14.50
C VAL A 106 10.75 2.72 -15.69
N PHE A 107 11.72 3.65 -15.69
CA PHE A 107 12.68 3.80 -16.77
C PHE A 107 13.59 2.57 -16.95
N ASN A 108 14.11 1.99 -15.86
CA ASN A 108 14.96 0.81 -15.93
C ASN A 108 14.20 -0.42 -16.45
N THR A 109 12.90 -0.47 -16.18
CA THR A 109 12.04 -1.57 -16.65
C THR A 109 11.61 -1.34 -18.10
N TRP A 110 11.27 -0.08 -18.46
CA TRP A 110 10.78 0.30 -19.80
C TRP A 110 11.37 1.66 -20.23
N PRO A 111 12.53 1.67 -20.88
CA PRO A 111 13.34 2.88 -21.09
C PRO A 111 12.81 3.83 -22.17
N SER A 112 11.61 3.62 -22.66
CA SER A 112 10.99 4.48 -23.68
C SER A 112 9.47 4.38 -23.66
N GLY A 113 8.79 5.43 -24.09
CA GLY A 113 7.33 5.45 -24.25
C GLY A 113 6.66 6.63 -23.57
N TRP A 114 5.35 6.71 -23.78
CA TRP A 114 4.53 7.71 -23.15
C TRP A 114 4.45 7.51 -21.63
N ILE A 115 4.48 8.63 -20.90
CA ILE A 115 4.17 8.71 -19.49
C ILE A 115 2.94 9.58 -19.26
N GLY A 116 2.31 9.46 -18.09
CA GLY A 116 1.05 10.12 -17.77
C GLY A 116 1.16 11.60 -17.39
N TYR A 117 2.20 12.31 -17.80
CA TYR A 117 2.37 13.72 -17.54
C TYR A 117 2.03 14.54 -18.80
N TYR A 118 1.17 15.53 -18.68
CA TYR A 118 0.72 16.30 -19.84
C TYR A 118 0.28 17.70 -19.45
N GLN A 119 0.33 18.61 -20.41
CA GLN A 119 -0.12 19.98 -20.22
C GLN A 119 -1.64 20.08 -20.38
N ASP A 120 -2.31 20.60 -19.35
CA ASP A 120 -3.77 20.82 -19.33
C ASP A 120 -4.04 22.32 -19.15
N ARG A 121 -4.39 22.99 -20.24
CA ARG A 121 -4.59 24.44 -20.30
C ARG A 121 -5.97 24.86 -19.81
N VAL A 122 -6.32 24.48 -18.58
CA VAL A 122 -7.63 24.80 -18.01
C VAL A 122 -7.69 26.27 -17.59
N ALA A 123 -8.66 26.99 -18.11
CA ALA A 123 -8.89 28.40 -17.76
C ALA A 123 -9.17 28.58 -16.26
N GLY A 124 -8.54 29.58 -15.67
CA GLY A 124 -8.70 29.99 -14.27
C GLY A 124 -7.73 29.32 -13.30
N PHE A 125 -6.95 28.31 -13.74
CA PHE A 125 -5.83 27.78 -12.96
C PHE A 125 -4.54 28.55 -13.24
N ALA A 126 -3.53 28.36 -12.36
CA ALA A 126 -2.22 28.95 -12.55
C ALA A 126 -1.57 28.33 -13.80
N TYR A 127 -1.20 29.17 -14.75
CA TYR A 127 -0.68 28.73 -16.04
C TYR A 127 0.38 29.73 -16.55
N SER A 128 1.54 29.22 -16.93
CA SER A 128 2.59 30.00 -17.62
C SER A 128 3.46 29.07 -18.45
N GLU A 129 3.60 29.33 -19.75
CA GLU A 129 4.47 28.55 -20.63
C GLU A 129 5.94 28.66 -20.21
N PRO A 130 6.74 27.59 -20.47
CA PRO A 130 6.36 26.29 -21.02
C PRO A 130 5.91 25.26 -19.94
N LEU A 131 6.02 25.57 -18.66
CA LEU A 131 5.76 24.62 -17.56
C LEU A 131 4.31 24.65 -17.05
N GLY A 132 3.54 25.70 -17.37
CA GLY A 132 2.22 25.89 -16.80
C GLY A 132 1.20 24.84 -17.25
N GLY A 133 0.40 24.32 -16.28
CA GLY A 133 -0.68 23.40 -16.56
C GLY A 133 -0.28 21.92 -16.65
N TYR A 134 0.99 21.56 -16.51
CA TYR A 134 1.39 20.15 -16.48
C TYR A 134 0.85 19.42 -15.27
N ARG A 135 0.23 18.27 -15.53
CA ARG A 135 -0.39 17.40 -14.51
C ARG A 135 -0.25 15.93 -14.85
N TRP A 136 -0.44 15.09 -13.84
CA TRP A 136 -0.49 13.63 -13.98
C TRP A 136 -1.88 13.13 -14.39
N THR A 137 -1.92 11.95 -15.03
CA THR A 137 -3.15 11.21 -15.37
C THR A 137 -3.74 10.41 -14.23
N GLU A 138 -3.26 10.60 -13.02
CA GLU A 138 -3.74 9.89 -11.84
C GLU A 138 -5.26 9.96 -11.69
N LEU A 139 -5.86 8.89 -11.15
CA LEU A 139 -7.29 8.84 -10.88
C LEU A 139 -7.60 9.51 -9.54
N PRO A 140 -8.71 10.25 -9.43
CA PRO A 140 -9.15 10.79 -8.14
C PRO A 140 -9.36 9.70 -7.09
N VAL A 141 -8.95 9.95 -5.86
CA VAL A 141 -9.22 9.08 -4.72
C VAL A 141 -10.71 9.15 -4.41
N SER A 142 -11.46 8.13 -4.77
CA SER A 142 -12.94 8.10 -4.67
C SER A 142 -13.47 7.11 -3.64
N ASN A 143 -12.69 6.08 -3.30
CA ASN A 143 -13.09 5.09 -2.31
C ASN A 143 -13.19 5.71 -0.91
N GLY A 144 -14.38 5.64 -0.31
CA GLY A 144 -14.65 6.26 0.99
C GLY A 144 -14.87 7.78 0.95
N LEU A 145 -14.82 8.43 -0.21
CA LEU A 145 -15.09 9.86 -0.34
C LEU A 145 -16.58 10.13 -0.14
N GLN A 146 -16.91 10.85 0.92
CA GLN A 146 -18.28 11.14 1.33
C GLN A 146 -18.74 12.57 0.99
N ALA A 147 -17.83 13.53 0.96
CA ALA A 147 -18.08 14.88 0.50
C ALA A 147 -16.84 15.49 -0.16
N ASP A 148 -17.06 16.32 -1.17
CA ASP A 148 -16.02 17.00 -1.94
C ASP A 148 -16.48 18.44 -2.29
N TYR A 149 -15.88 19.41 -1.64
CA TYR A 149 -16.19 20.83 -1.75
C TYR A 149 -15.16 21.53 -2.64
N ASP A 150 -15.07 21.09 -3.90
CA ASP A 150 -14.16 21.69 -4.89
C ASP A 150 -14.64 23.08 -5.31
N VAL A 151 -13.92 24.11 -4.87
CA VAL A 151 -14.22 25.52 -5.22
C VAL A 151 -14.09 25.79 -6.72
N ALA A 152 -13.40 24.93 -7.48
CA ALA A 152 -13.36 25.06 -8.94
C ALA A 152 -14.75 24.93 -9.59
N SER A 153 -15.71 24.28 -8.93
CA SER A 153 -17.11 24.17 -9.35
C SER A 153 -17.99 25.34 -8.89
N TYR A 154 -17.51 26.16 -7.94
CA TYR A 154 -18.27 27.29 -7.40
C TYR A 154 -18.28 28.46 -8.37
N THR A 155 -19.41 29.15 -8.47
CA THR A 155 -19.58 30.36 -9.31
C THR A 155 -19.99 31.57 -8.51
N SER A 156 -20.98 31.45 -7.64
CA SER A 156 -21.49 32.56 -6.81
C SER A 156 -22.53 32.05 -5.80
N GLY A 157 -22.91 32.91 -4.86
CA GLY A 157 -24.01 32.67 -3.92
C GLY A 157 -23.55 32.29 -2.51
N THR A 158 -24.45 31.72 -1.73
CA THR A 158 -24.22 31.33 -0.33
C THR A 158 -24.05 29.84 -0.13
N THR A 159 -23.96 29.07 -1.21
CA THR A 159 -23.84 27.61 -1.15
C THR A 159 -22.59 27.15 -1.89
N LEU A 160 -21.66 26.54 -1.19
CA LEU A 160 -20.59 25.74 -1.79
C LEU A 160 -21.12 24.30 -1.93
N THR A 161 -21.29 23.88 -3.17
CA THR A 161 -21.90 22.59 -3.49
C THR A 161 -20.91 21.46 -3.26
N ASP A 162 -21.38 20.40 -2.61
CA ASP A 162 -20.70 19.10 -2.60
C ASP A 162 -20.83 18.45 -3.98
N ILE A 163 -19.75 18.25 -4.70
CA ILE A 163 -19.79 17.63 -6.03
C ILE A 163 -20.15 16.13 -6.00
N LYS A 164 -20.11 15.49 -4.83
CA LYS A 164 -20.73 14.17 -4.60
C LYS A 164 -22.24 14.24 -4.47
N GLY A 165 -22.78 15.46 -4.32
CA GLY A 165 -24.22 15.72 -4.44
C GLY A 165 -25.07 15.51 -3.20
N ALA A 166 -24.50 15.28 -2.03
CA ALA A 166 -25.26 14.91 -0.84
C ALA A 166 -25.31 15.97 0.27
N VAL A 167 -24.24 16.74 0.48
CA VAL A 167 -24.06 17.52 1.71
C VAL A 167 -23.40 18.89 1.45
N ASN A 168 -24.19 19.85 0.99
CA ASN A 168 -23.68 21.19 0.69
C ASN A 168 -23.21 21.95 1.94
N THR A 169 -22.38 22.98 1.72
CA THR A 169 -21.92 23.93 2.73
C THR A 169 -22.64 25.27 2.55
N THR A 170 -23.20 25.81 3.63
CA THR A 170 -23.71 27.19 3.66
C THR A 170 -22.59 28.15 4.01
N LEU A 171 -22.39 29.16 3.18
CA LEU A 171 -21.38 30.23 3.37
C LEU A 171 -22.02 31.44 4.07
N TYR A 172 -21.34 31.96 5.07
CA TYR A 172 -21.79 33.07 5.89
C TYR A 172 -20.86 34.28 5.73
N ASN A 173 -21.43 35.45 5.77
CA ASN A 173 -20.75 36.77 5.68
C ASN A 173 -19.92 36.93 4.40
N SER A 174 -20.37 36.27 3.32
CA SER A 174 -19.88 36.43 1.94
C SER A 174 -18.35 36.29 1.78
N PRO A 175 -17.77 35.09 1.95
CA PRO A 175 -16.39 34.82 1.56
C PRO A 175 -16.18 35.21 0.10
N THR A 176 -15.02 35.80 -0.20
CA THR A 176 -14.75 36.36 -1.54
C THR A 176 -14.26 35.24 -2.48
N TYR A 177 -14.94 35.08 -3.61
CA TYR A 177 -14.54 34.13 -4.66
C TYR A 177 -13.56 34.78 -5.65
N SER A 178 -12.53 34.01 -6.03
CA SER A 178 -11.65 34.31 -7.16
C SER A 178 -11.75 33.24 -8.23
N SER A 179 -11.96 33.62 -9.47
CA SER A 179 -11.99 32.73 -10.63
C SER A 179 -10.62 32.55 -11.30
N THR A 180 -9.57 33.18 -10.77
CA THR A 180 -8.20 33.16 -11.32
C THR A 180 -7.20 32.73 -10.26
N GLY A 181 -6.07 32.16 -10.69
CA GLY A 181 -4.98 31.77 -9.79
C GLY A 181 -5.31 30.57 -8.89
N GLY A 182 -6.14 29.62 -9.38
CA GLY A 182 -6.47 28.39 -8.69
C GLY A 182 -7.96 28.18 -8.38
N LYS A 183 -8.79 29.21 -8.55
CA LYS A 183 -10.21 29.24 -8.16
C LYS A 183 -10.39 28.93 -6.68
N TYR A 184 -10.62 29.94 -5.87
CA TYR A 184 -10.65 29.79 -4.42
C TYR A 184 -11.67 30.73 -3.75
N LEU A 185 -12.08 30.38 -2.55
CA LEU A 185 -12.79 31.25 -1.61
C LEU A 185 -11.81 31.81 -0.59
N THR A 186 -11.91 33.11 -0.31
CA THR A 186 -11.11 33.77 0.74
C THR A 186 -11.96 34.00 1.98
N PHE A 187 -11.43 33.56 3.11
CA PHE A 187 -11.96 33.77 4.46
C PHE A 187 -11.08 34.77 5.19
N ASN A 188 -11.70 35.80 5.79
CA ASN A 188 -11.00 36.98 6.30
C ASN A 188 -10.41 36.85 7.71
N GLY A 189 -10.64 35.73 8.40
CA GLY A 189 -10.20 35.54 9.78
C GLY A 189 -10.94 36.37 10.84
N VAL A 190 -12.07 36.99 10.50
CA VAL A 190 -12.84 37.89 11.37
C VAL A 190 -14.25 37.38 11.60
N ASN A 191 -14.97 37.03 10.56
CA ASN A 191 -16.37 36.62 10.64
C ASN A 191 -16.86 35.78 9.44
N GLN A 192 -16.03 35.53 8.42
CA GLN A 192 -16.40 34.72 7.25
C GLN A 192 -16.16 33.24 7.54
N TYR A 193 -17.15 32.40 7.24
CA TYR A 193 -17.08 30.96 7.46
C TYR A 193 -18.09 30.19 6.61
N GLY A 194 -17.95 28.89 6.62
CA GLY A 194 -18.93 27.94 6.07
C GLY A 194 -19.31 26.90 7.10
N ILE A 195 -20.55 26.36 7.02
CA ILE A 195 -20.97 25.19 7.81
C ILE A 195 -21.59 24.20 6.84
N THR A 196 -21.13 22.94 6.88
CA THR A 196 -21.69 21.85 6.07
C THR A 196 -23.07 21.45 6.59
N ASN A 197 -23.90 20.85 5.75
CA ASN A 197 -25.05 20.10 6.21
C ASN A 197 -24.56 18.84 6.98
N ASN A 198 -25.49 18.14 7.64
CA ASN A 198 -25.18 17.01 8.50
C ASN A 198 -24.63 15.81 7.71
N LEU A 199 -23.41 15.37 8.04
CA LEU A 199 -22.73 14.23 7.47
C LEU A 199 -22.83 12.94 8.31
N ALA A 200 -23.54 12.93 9.44
CA ALA A 200 -23.58 11.78 10.35
C ALA A 200 -23.98 10.46 9.68
N SER A 201 -24.88 10.50 8.71
CA SER A 201 -25.26 9.31 7.93
C SER A 201 -24.23 8.89 6.87
N LYS A 202 -23.31 9.78 6.51
CA LYS A 202 -22.26 9.55 5.52
C LYS A 202 -20.96 9.08 6.15
N VAL A 203 -20.67 9.52 7.36
CA VAL A 203 -19.52 9.13 8.17
C VAL A 203 -20.03 8.53 9.48
N PRO A 204 -20.65 7.35 9.47
CA PRO A 204 -21.30 6.77 10.66
C PRO A 204 -20.29 6.23 11.67
N GLY A 205 -19.09 5.91 11.24
CA GLY A 205 -18.03 5.32 12.05
C GLY A 205 -17.15 6.34 12.76
N ASN A 206 -16.08 5.84 13.36
CA ASN A 206 -15.08 6.66 14.05
C ASN A 206 -13.88 7.01 13.16
N THR A 207 -13.69 6.28 12.06
CA THR A 207 -12.64 6.53 11.05
C THR A 207 -12.98 7.76 10.21
N VAL A 208 -11.98 8.57 9.88
CA VAL A 208 -12.19 9.77 9.07
C VAL A 208 -10.87 10.22 8.41
N THR A 209 -10.98 10.83 7.25
CA THR A 209 -9.91 11.65 6.67
C THR A 209 -10.48 13.01 6.32
N LEU A 210 -9.76 14.05 6.70
CA LEU A 210 -10.03 15.44 6.31
C LEU A 210 -8.81 15.96 5.56
N MET A 211 -9.01 16.43 4.31
CA MET A 211 -7.95 17.02 3.49
C MET A 211 -8.44 18.32 2.87
N ALA A 212 -7.60 19.35 2.88
CA ALA A 212 -7.94 20.65 2.32
C ALA A 212 -6.76 21.29 1.56
N TRP A 213 -7.04 21.85 0.39
CA TRP A 213 -6.12 22.74 -0.29
C TRP A 213 -6.32 24.15 0.23
N ILE A 214 -5.29 24.68 0.87
CA ILE A 214 -5.33 25.99 1.53
C ILE A 214 -4.16 26.89 1.14
N TYR A 215 -4.40 28.20 1.23
CA TYR A 215 -3.39 29.25 1.15
C TYR A 215 -3.53 30.08 2.43
N PRO A 216 -2.83 29.74 3.52
CA PRO A 216 -2.98 30.44 4.78
C PRO A 216 -2.43 31.86 4.69
N THR A 217 -3.20 32.85 5.14
CA THR A 217 -2.79 34.27 5.18
C THR A 217 -2.60 34.76 6.62
N GLY A 218 -2.97 33.93 7.60
CA GLY A 218 -2.83 34.21 9.02
C GLY A 218 -3.15 32.98 9.86
N ASN A 219 -3.17 33.17 11.16
CA ASN A 219 -3.56 32.15 12.13
C ASN A 219 -5.08 31.93 12.12
N GLY A 220 -5.51 30.83 12.71
CA GLY A 220 -6.91 30.49 12.96
C GLY A 220 -7.30 29.12 12.41
N VAL A 221 -8.55 28.78 12.62
CA VAL A 221 -9.08 27.46 12.26
C VAL A 221 -9.38 27.40 10.76
N ILE A 222 -8.94 26.31 10.14
CA ILE A 222 -9.23 25.99 8.73
C ILE A 222 -10.50 25.16 8.64
N VAL A 223 -10.54 24.04 9.38
CA VAL A 223 -11.69 23.14 9.46
C VAL A 223 -11.80 22.63 10.88
N THR A 224 -13.03 22.55 11.40
CA THR A 224 -13.32 21.91 12.68
C THR A 224 -14.58 21.07 12.58
N GLU A 225 -14.64 20.02 13.39
CA GLU A 225 -15.79 19.14 13.56
C GLU A 225 -16.76 19.76 14.56
N LEU A 226 -18.04 19.80 14.22
CA LEU A 226 -19.11 20.39 15.01
C LEU A 226 -20.22 19.36 15.26
N GLY A 227 -20.80 19.38 16.46
CA GLY A 227 -21.93 18.51 16.82
C GLY A 227 -23.29 19.03 16.36
N THR A 228 -23.37 20.32 16.00
CA THR A 228 -24.59 20.96 15.46
C THR A 228 -24.24 21.85 14.28
N GLY A 229 -25.23 22.16 13.45
CA GLY A 229 -25.09 23.07 12.29
C GLY A 229 -25.08 24.56 12.67
N THR A 230 -24.56 24.92 13.85
CA THR A 230 -24.54 26.31 14.35
C THR A 230 -23.18 26.67 14.93
N THR A 231 -22.93 27.96 15.11
CA THR A 231 -21.70 28.48 15.71
C THR A 231 -21.57 28.22 17.21
N SER A 232 -22.66 27.80 17.86
CA SER A 232 -22.71 27.49 19.31
C SER A 232 -22.94 25.98 19.46
N SER A 233 -22.04 25.20 18.92
CA SER A 233 -22.18 23.75 18.78
C SER A 233 -22.06 23.01 20.11
N GLY A 234 -21.33 23.55 21.11
CA GLY A 234 -20.94 22.83 22.32
C GLY A 234 -20.01 21.62 22.08
N TRP A 235 -19.71 21.34 20.81
CA TRP A 235 -18.77 20.31 20.36
C TRP A 235 -17.92 20.90 19.24
N HIS A 236 -16.60 20.86 19.41
CA HIS A 236 -15.63 21.34 18.43
C HIS A 236 -14.40 20.44 18.52
N ASP A 237 -14.24 19.59 17.55
CA ASP A 237 -13.18 18.58 17.57
C ASP A 237 -12.67 18.25 16.18
N SER A 238 -11.66 17.37 16.11
CA SER A 238 -11.07 16.91 14.86
C SER A 238 -10.77 18.07 13.92
N GLN A 239 -9.78 18.92 14.27
CA GLN A 239 -9.56 20.18 13.59
C GLN A 239 -8.22 20.29 12.87
N ILE A 240 -8.21 21.14 11.86
CA ILE A 240 -7.04 21.63 11.14
C ILE A 240 -6.95 23.12 11.42
N GLU A 241 -5.82 23.60 11.95
CA GLU A 241 -5.65 25.01 12.28
C GLU A 241 -4.21 25.49 12.04
N ILE A 242 -4.06 26.80 11.85
CA ILE A 242 -2.77 27.48 11.84
C ILE A 242 -2.62 28.22 13.16
N THR A 243 -1.66 27.78 13.95
CA THR A 243 -1.37 28.35 15.28
C THR A 243 -0.23 29.36 15.22
N GLY A 244 0.05 30.04 16.35
CA GLY A 244 1.16 30.97 16.47
C GLY A 244 2.49 30.39 16.00
N GLY A 245 3.34 31.26 15.41
CA GLY A 245 4.63 30.85 14.84
C GLY A 245 4.51 30.12 13.49
N ASN A 246 3.43 30.30 12.75
CA ASN A 246 3.17 29.66 11.46
C ASN A 246 3.25 28.13 11.57
N THR A 247 2.50 27.55 12.47
CA THR A 247 2.48 26.13 12.71
C THR A 247 1.14 25.54 12.28
N LEU A 248 1.17 24.59 11.34
CA LEU A 248 0.04 23.73 11.04
C LEU A 248 -0.15 22.75 12.19
N LYS A 249 -1.34 22.71 12.75
CA LYS A 249 -1.76 21.74 13.73
C LYS A 249 -2.93 20.93 13.20
N VAL A 250 -2.86 19.62 13.34
CA VAL A 250 -4.01 18.73 13.20
C VAL A 250 -4.27 18.06 14.53
N ALA A 251 -5.53 17.97 14.93
CA ALA A 251 -5.89 17.48 16.25
C ALA A 251 -7.16 16.64 16.19
N ILE A 252 -7.28 15.67 17.09
CA ILE A 252 -8.52 14.95 17.41
C ILE A 252 -8.71 14.89 18.93
N TRP A 253 -9.94 14.67 19.33
CA TRP A 253 -10.33 14.67 20.73
C TRP A 253 -10.76 13.28 21.21
N ASN A 254 -10.29 12.93 22.40
CA ASN A 254 -10.86 11.88 23.25
C ASN A 254 -10.45 12.15 24.71
N SER A 255 -11.32 12.71 25.51
CA SER A 255 -11.05 13.15 26.91
C SER A 255 -9.95 14.21 27.02
N ASN A 256 -8.95 14.18 26.15
CA ASN A 256 -7.89 15.17 25.96
C ASN A 256 -7.63 15.37 24.46
N SER A 257 -7.22 16.58 24.09
CA SER A 257 -6.78 16.88 22.72
C SER A 257 -5.44 16.22 22.44
N VAL A 258 -5.37 15.44 21.38
CA VAL A 258 -4.11 14.88 20.82
C VAL A 258 -3.84 15.56 19.50
N SER A 259 -2.66 16.14 19.35
CA SER A 259 -2.30 16.91 18.15
C SER A 259 -0.92 16.55 17.60
N LEU A 260 -0.79 16.75 16.30
CA LEU A 260 0.47 16.72 15.55
C LEU A 260 0.70 18.10 14.94
N ASN A 261 1.95 18.55 14.94
CA ASN A 261 2.33 19.90 14.53
C ASN A 261 3.50 19.87 13.54
N THR A 262 3.47 20.79 12.56
CA THR A 262 4.58 21.00 11.62
C THR A 262 4.64 22.46 11.16
N PRO A 263 5.81 23.02 10.87
CA PRO A 263 5.88 24.37 10.28
C PRO A 263 5.13 24.45 8.94
N ILE A 264 4.46 25.60 8.68
CA ILE A 264 3.82 25.91 7.41
C ILE A 264 4.23 27.31 6.95
N THR A 265 4.40 27.47 5.64
CA THR A 265 4.69 28.78 5.05
C THR A 265 3.38 29.49 4.74
N LEU A 266 3.20 30.69 5.28
CA LEU A 266 2.08 31.55 4.91
C LEU A 266 2.23 32.04 3.47
N ASN A 267 1.11 32.41 2.87
CA ASN A 267 1.04 32.94 1.51
C ASN A 267 1.59 31.95 0.45
N THR A 268 1.42 30.66 0.70
CA THR A 268 1.68 29.59 -0.26
C THR A 268 0.56 28.56 -0.23
N TRP A 269 0.27 27.94 -1.37
CA TRP A 269 -0.68 26.84 -1.41
C TRP A 269 -0.10 25.59 -0.78
N ASN A 270 -0.91 24.90 -0.01
CA ASN A 270 -0.58 23.63 0.64
C ASN A 270 -1.80 22.71 0.63
N LEU A 271 -1.60 21.43 0.39
CA LEU A 271 -2.54 20.37 0.78
C LEU A 271 -2.25 19.98 2.23
N VAL A 272 -3.23 20.14 3.10
CA VAL A 272 -3.09 19.85 4.54
C VAL A 272 -4.22 18.98 5.03
N GLY A 273 -3.96 18.18 6.05
CA GLY A 273 -5.01 17.37 6.65
C GLY A 273 -4.49 16.26 7.54
N PHE A 274 -5.38 15.34 7.83
CA PHE A 274 -5.04 14.15 8.61
C PHE A 274 -5.91 12.96 8.21
N THR A 275 -5.41 11.77 8.54
CA THR A 275 -6.17 10.52 8.51
C THR A 275 -6.29 9.97 9.91
N TYR A 276 -7.42 9.36 10.22
CA TYR A 276 -7.62 8.54 11.41
C TYR A 276 -8.24 7.20 11.02
N ASP A 277 -7.49 6.12 11.23
CA ASP A 277 -7.87 4.76 10.80
C ASP A 277 -8.68 3.97 11.85
N GLY A 278 -9.02 4.60 12.97
CA GLY A 278 -9.67 4.00 14.14
C GLY A 278 -8.73 3.79 15.32
N THR A 279 -7.42 3.92 15.10
CA THR A 279 -6.38 3.74 16.13
C THR A 279 -5.27 4.78 16.05
N THR A 280 -4.95 5.27 14.87
CA THR A 280 -3.79 6.13 14.62
C THR A 280 -4.21 7.42 13.91
N LEU A 281 -3.85 8.54 14.52
CA LEU A 281 -3.88 9.86 13.87
C LEU A 281 -2.58 10.03 13.09
N THR A 282 -2.66 10.36 11.80
CA THR A 282 -1.51 10.70 10.96
C THR A 282 -1.74 12.05 10.29
N GLY A 283 -0.82 13.00 10.49
CA GLY A 283 -0.87 14.33 9.90
C GLY A 283 -0.15 14.39 8.55
N TYR A 284 -0.71 15.16 7.61
CA TYR A 284 -0.17 15.30 6.25
C TYR A 284 -0.03 16.76 5.82
N LYS A 285 1.07 17.02 5.10
CA LYS A 285 1.32 18.28 4.41
C LYS A 285 1.96 18.00 3.04
N ASN A 286 1.35 18.51 1.98
CA ASN A 286 1.86 18.40 0.60
C ASN A 286 2.19 16.96 0.18
N GLY A 287 1.25 16.06 0.41
CA GLY A 287 1.35 14.64 0.02
C GLY A 287 2.19 13.76 0.97
N ALA A 288 2.92 14.35 1.91
CA ALA A 288 3.80 13.63 2.83
C ALA A 288 3.31 13.68 4.28
N SER A 289 3.45 12.57 5.01
CA SER A 289 3.19 12.52 6.45
C SER A 289 4.26 13.33 7.21
N PHE A 290 3.83 14.08 8.23
CA PHE A 290 4.72 14.78 9.14
C PHE A 290 4.70 14.21 10.57
N GLY A 291 3.97 13.15 10.80
CA GLY A 291 3.94 12.44 12.06
C GLY A 291 2.69 11.60 12.23
N SER A 292 2.75 10.66 13.18
CA SER A 292 1.62 9.84 13.58
C SER A 292 1.62 9.56 15.08
N VAL A 293 0.45 9.31 15.65
CA VAL A 293 0.28 8.96 17.07
C VAL A 293 -0.89 8.01 17.24
N VAL A 294 -0.69 6.97 18.04
CA VAL A 294 -1.77 6.05 18.45
C VAL A 294 -2.62 6.74 19.51
N THR A 295 -3.90 6.88 19.24
CA THR A 295 -4.86 7.54 20.15
C THR A 295 -6.29 7.09 19.82
N ALA A 296 -7.23 7.37 20.69
CA ALA A 296 -8.65 7.20 20.40
C ALA A 296 -9.26 8.52 19.93
N ARG A 297 -10.35 8.45 19.18
CA ARG A 297 -11.19 9.59 18.79
C ARG A 297 -12.62 9.36 19.27
N GLN A 298 -13.25 10.43 19.69
CA GLN A 298 -14.67 10.45 20.03
C GLN A 298 -15.41 11.31 19.00
N ALA A 299 -16.14 10.66 18.10
CA ALA A 299 -16.88 11.36 17.06
C ALA A 299 -18.22 11.89 17.59
N PRO A 300 -18.68 13.11 17.22
CA PRO A 300 -19.91 13.71 17.77
C PRO A 300 -21.15 12.87 17.49
N GLN A 301 -21.28 12.28 16.30
CA GLN A 301 -22.42 11.44 15.93
C GLN A 301 -22.53 10.15 16.76
N GLN A 302 -21.44 9.68 17.34
CA GLN A 302 -21.45 8.51 18.24
C GLN A 302 -21.96 8.86 19.64
N ASN A 303 -22.12 10.15 19.96
CA ASN A 303 -22.66 10.66 21.22
C ASN A 303 -24.04 11.28 21.06
N GLY A 304 -24.77 10.94 20.00
CA GLY A 304 -26.12 11.43 19.76
C GLY A 304 -26.20 12.83 19.15
N ASN A 305 -25.06 13.42 18.77
CA ASN A 305 -24.99 14.69 18.04
C ASN A 305 -25.05 14.45 16.53
N GLY A 306 -25.19 15.51 15.74
CA GLY A 306 -24.91 15.47 14.31
C GLY A 306 -23.41 15.49 14.04
N LEU A 307 -23.02 15.42 12.77
CA LEU A 307 -21.67 15.65 12.28
C LEU A 307 -21.70 16.77 11.23
N TYR A 308 -21.06 17.87 11.54
CA TYR A 308 -20.93 19.02 10.67
C TYR A 308 -19.48 19.48 10.63
N TYR A 309 -19.07 20.16 9.59
CA TYR A 309 -17.76 20.80 9.52
C TYR A 309 -17.90 22.31 9.40
N GLY A 310 -17.25 23.02 10.32
CA GLY A 310 -17.03 24.45 10.23
C GLY A 310 -15.79 24.70 9.37
N ILE A 311 -15.94 25.43 8.27
CA ILE A 311 -14.85 25.84 7.39
C ILE A 311 -14.51 27.29 7.72
N GLY A 312 -13.30 27.55 8.19
CA GLY A 312 -12.89 28.86 8.70
C GLY A 312 -13.55 29.26 10.02
N LEU A 313 -14.11 28.30 10.75
CA LEU A 313 -14.82 28.51 12.01
C LEU A 313 -14.54 27.37 12.97
N THR A 314 -14.38 27.68 14.26
CA THR A 314 -14.60 26.73 15.34
C THR A 314 -15.79 27.17 16.19
N GLU A 315 -16.12 26.39 17.22
CA GLU A 315 -17.18 26.72 18.18
C GLU A 315 -16.86 28.06 18.88
N THR A 316 -17.80 29.01 18.83
CA THR A 316 -17.53 30.39 19.26
C THR A 316 -17.83 30.64 20.73
N THR A 317 -18.57 29.75 21.40
CA THR A 317 -19.05 29.99 22.79
C THR A 317 -17.89 30.05 23.79
N ASN A 318 -16.80 29.30 23.53
CA ASN A 318 -15.71 29.15 24.49
C ASN A 318 -14.36 29.73 24.02
N LEU A 319 -14.21 30.16 22.77
CA LEU A 319 -12.90 30.46 22.17
C LEU A 319 -12.64 31.92 21.80
N GLY A 320 -13.59 32.83 21.98
CA GLY A 320 -13.39 34.29 21.83
C GLY A 320 -12.73 34.70 20.47
N SER A 321 -11.72 35.56 20.53
CA SER A 321 -10.94 35.97 19.38
C SER A 321 -10.00 34.84 18.94
N GLY A 322 -10.15 34.36 17.69
CA GLY A 322 -9.38 33.22 17.15
C GLY A 322 -10.28 32.10 16.62
N ALA A 323 -11.59 32.26 16.79
CA ALA A 323 -12.59 31.33 16.27
C ALA A 323 -12.62 31.24 14.74
N TYR A 324 -12.04 32.21 14.03
CA TYR A 324 -12.09 32.33 12.58
C TYR A 324 -10.70 32.22 11.95
N GLY A 325 -10.62 31.55 10.81
CA GLY A 325 -9.39 31.36 10.06
C GLY A 325 -9.20 32.37 8.93
N ALA A 326 -7.97 32.84 8.75
CA ALA A 326 -7.56 33.70 7.65
C ALA A 326 -6.83 32.89 6.57
N PHE A 327 -7.51 32.52 5.48
CA PHE A 327 -6.96 31.69 4.42
C PHE A 327 -7.79 31.75 3.14
N ARG A 328 -7.22 31.17 2.05
CA ARG A 328 -7.99 30.82 0.85
C ARG A 328 -8.21 29.31 0.84
N LEU A 329 -9.42 28.89 0.46
CA LEU A 329 -9.80 27.50 0.27
C LEU A 329 -9.89 27.19 -1.20
N GLY A 330 -9.20 26.16 -1.66
CA GLY A 330 -9.32 25.63 -3.03
C GLY A 330 -10.21 24.37 -3.09
N ASP A 331 -10.11 23.55 -2.08
CA ASP A 331 -10.84 22.27 -2.00
C ASP A 331 -10.88 21.79 -0.55
N PHE A 332 -11.95 21.05 -0.18
CA PHE A 332 -12.06 20.35 1.09
C PHE A 332 -12.76 19.01 0.89
N GLN A 333 -12.14 17.91 1.29
CA GLN A 333 -12.62 16.56 1.10
C GLN A 333 -12.74 15.81 2.42
N VAL A 334 -13.82 15.02 2.54
CA VAL A 334 -14.14 14.19 3.72
C VAL A 334 -14.31 12.75 3.30
N PHE A 335 -13.55 11.85 3.92
CA PHE A 335 -13.66 10.41 3.73
C PHE A 335 -14.13 9.74 5.03
N ASP A 336 -14.88 8.62 4.92
CA ASP A 336 -15.33 7.82 6.05
C ASP A 336 -14.31 6.77 6.54
N ARG A 337 -13.09 6.85 6.04
CA ARG A 337 -11.97 5.97 6.39
C ARG A 337 -10.66 6.73 6.51
N GLY A 338 -9.65 6.11 7.12
CA GLY A 338 -8.27 6.53 6.97
C GLY A 338 -7.78 6.16 5.56
N ILE A 339 -7.52 7.14 4.70
CA ILE A 339 -6.88 6.88 3.40
C ILE A 339 -5.39 6.64 3.59
N THR A 340 -4.76 5.93 2.66
CA THR A 340 -3.34 5.59 2.73
C THR A 340 -2.44 6.80 2.44
N ALA A 341 -1.17 6.70 2.82
CA ALA A 341 -0.18 7.74 2.50
C ALA A 341 -0.01 7.93 0.99
N ASP A 342 -0.13 6.83 0.23
CA ASP A 342 -0.11 6.85 -1.22
C ASP A 342 -1.30 7.62 -1.80
N GLU A 343 -2.51 7.35 -1.32
CA GLU A 343 -3.71 8.09 -1.73
C GLU A 343 -3.60 9.59 -1.42
N VAL A 344 -3.01 9.99 -0.28
CA VAL A 344 -2.76 11.40 0.04
C VAL A 344 -1.73 12.01 -0.92
N ASN A 345 -0.69 11.27 -1.28
CA ASN A 345 0.30 11.71 -2.26
C ASN A 345 -0.33 11.91 -3.64
N ARG A 346 -1.20 10.98 -4.08
CA ARG A 346 -1.97 11.12 -5.32
C ARG A 346 -2.87 12.35 -5.34
N MET A 347 -3.59 12.61 -4.24
CA MET A 347 -4.40 13.84 -4.13
C MET A 347 -3.54 15.09 -4.31
N TYR A 348 -2.33 15.12 -3.74
CA TYR A 348 -1.41 16.22 -3.92
C TYR A 348 -0.97 16.37 -5.38
N ASN A 349 -0.50 15.31 -6.00
CA ASN A 349 -0.01 15.28 -7.38
C ASN A 349 -1.11 15.66 -8.39
N LEU A 350 -2.33 15.14 -8.17
CA LEU A 350 -3.46 15.37 -9.07
C LEU A 350 -3.89 16.84 -9.14
N TYR A 351 -3.85 17.57 -8.01
CA TYR A 351 -4.42 18.93 -7.94
C TYR A 351 -3.40 20.06 -7.82
N ALA A 352 -2.12 19.75 -7.54
CA ALA A 352 -1.06 20.74 -7.31
C ALA A 352 -0.90 21.74 -8.49
N TYR A 353 -1.08 21.27 -9.73
CA TYR A 353 -0.98 22.10 -10.94
C TYR A 353 -1.97 23.29 -10.95
N ARG A 354 -3.13 23.13 -10.30
CA ARG A 354 -4.14 24.21 -10.19
C ARG A 354 -3.57 25.48 -9.53
N TYR A 355 -2.56 25.28 -8.70
CA TYR A 355 -1.94 26.32 -7.88
C TYR A 355 -0.50 26.65 -8.31
N GLY A 356 -0.09 26.19 -9.49
CA GLY A 356 1.26 26.41 -10.02
C GLY A 356 2.34 25.61 -9.29
N ILE A 357 1.98 24.49 -8.69
CA ILE A 357 2.90 23.57 -8.00
C ILE A 357 3.11 22.34 -8.88
N TYR A 358 4.36 21.97 -9.10
CA TYR A 358 4.76 20.82 -9.90
C TYR A 358 5.61 19.89 -9.02
N PRO A 359 5.01 18.88 -8.36
CA PRO A 359 5.61 18.16 -7.24
C PRO A 359 6.91 17.43 -7.59
N TYR A 360 6.90 16.66 -8.67
CA TYR A 360 8.07 15.98 -9.20
C TYR A 360 8.13 16.13 -10.72
N SER A 361 9.30 16.45 -11.22
CA SER A 361 9.57 16.49 -12.65
C SER A 361 11.03 16.09 -12.92
N ASN A 362 11.28 15.49 -14.09
CA ASN A 362 12.62 15.04 -14.49
C ASN A 362 12.93 15.41 -15.94
N TRP A 363 12.62 16.64 -16.31
CA TRP A 363 12.82 17.15 -17.66
C TRP A 363 14.28 17.04 -18.13
N ASN A 364 14.46 16.75 -19.41
CA ASN A 364 15.75 16.86 -20.05
C ASN A 364 16.18 18.35 -20.12
N PRO A 365 17.47 18.68 -20.08
CA PRO A 365 17.90 20.07 -20.19
C PRO A 365 17.35 20.75 -21.45
N GLY A 366 16.65 21.86 -21.26
CA GLY A 366 15.95 22.61 -22.31
C GLY A 366 14.49 22.24 -22.51
N GLU A 367 13.97 21.23 -21.81
CA GLU A 367 12.57 20.79 -21.82
C GLU A 367 11.83 21.23 -20.52
N PRO A 368 10.52 21.33 -20.55
CA PRO A 368 9.65 21.33 -21.74
C PRO A 368 9.87 22.61 -22.56
N ASN A 369 9.85 22.49 -23.88
CA ASN A 369 10.10 23.62 -24.77
C ASN A 369 8.87 24.05 -25.60
N ASP A 370 7.78 23.26 -25.54
CA ASP A 370 6.52 23.47 -26.29
C ASP A 370 6.74 23.69 -27.80
N SER A 371 7.75 23.03 -28.38
CA SER A 371 8.10 23.20 -29.78
C SER A 371 6.99 22.67 -30.68
N SER A 372 6.24 23.59 -31.32
CA SER A 372 5.12 23.25 -32.19
C SER A 372 3.90 22.64 -31.49
N GLY A 373 3.64 22.98 -30.23
CA GLY A 373 2.49 22.53 -29.46
C GLY A 373 2.67 21.13 -28.88
N GLU A 374 3.73 20.93 -28.14
CA GLU A 374 4.09 19.67 -27.47
C GLU A 374 3.51 19.63 -26.07
N ASP A 375 2.36 19.00 -25.91
CA ASP A 375 1.62 18.93 -24.63
C ASP A 375 1.80 17.62 -23.87
N TYR A 376 2.51 16.60 -24.42
CA TYR A 376 2.52 15.23 -23.90
C TYR A 376 3.94 14.74 -23.64
N THR A 377 4.13 14.01 -22.57
CA THR A 377 5.47 13.67 -22.10
C THR A 377 5.86 12.22 -22.42
N GLN A 378 7.10 12.05 -22.86
CA GLN A 378 7.74 10.77 -23.09
C GLN A 378 9.05 10.62 -22.31
N PHE A 379 9.48 9.38 -22.09
CA PHE A 379 10.85 9.09 -21.68
C PHE A 379 11.84 9.30 -22.83
N VAL A 380 12.97 9.93 -22.49
CA VAL A 380 14.19 9.96 -23.30
C VAL A 380 15.35 9.33 -22.51
N SER A 381 16.55 9.32 -23.10
CA SER A 381 17.73 8.69 -22.51
C SER A 381 18.02 9.17 -21.08
N GLY A 382 18.47 8.24 -20.23
CA GLY A 382 18.79 8.53 -18.83
C GLY A 382 17.60 8.77 -17.90
N GLY A 383 16.39 8.35 -18.31
CA GLY A 383 15.16 8.53 -17.51
C GLY A 383 14.67 9.96 -17.47
N ARG A 384 15.17 10.81 -18.35
CA ARG A 384 14.71 12.19 -18.52
C ARG A 384 13.43 12.23 -19.34
N TRP A 385 12.76 13.38 -19.32
CA TRP A 385 11.50 13.62 -19.99
C TRP A 385 11.63 14.67 -21.09
N ASN A 386 10.83 14.48 -22.12
CA ASN A 386 10.67 15.44 -23.22
C ASN A 386 9.17 15.61 -23.49
N ASP A 387 8.72 16.82 -23.74
CA ASP A 387 7.40 17.07 -24.31
C ASP A 387 7.38 16.69 -25.79
N LEU A 388 6.24 16.24 -26.26
CA LEU A 388 6.04 15.80 -27.64
C LEU A 388 4.57 16.02 -28.05
N ASN A 389 4.33 16.21 -29.33
CA ASN A 389 2.98 16.36 -29.84
C ASN A 389 2.26 15.00 -29.95
N ASN A 390 0.93 15.02 -30.08
CA ASN A 390 0.10 13.80 -30.15
C ASN A 390 0.16 13.06 -31.50
N ASN A 391 1.00 13.47 -32.43
CA ASN A 391 1.12 12.81 -33.75
C ASN A 391 2.04 11.58 -33.71
N SER A 392 2.85 11.46 -32.67
CA SER A 392 3.74 10.33 -32.47
C SER A 392 2.99 9.14 -31.87
N SER A 393 3.41 7.92 -32.24
CA SER A 393 2.90 6.67 -31.66
C SER A 393 4.01 5.94 -30.93
N LEU A 394 3.87 5.74 -29.64
CA LEU A 394 4.85 5.11 -28.76
C LEU A 394 4.21 3.97 -27.97
N ASN A 395 5.04 3.11 -27.40
CA ASN A 395 4.59 2.23 -26.31
C ASN A 395 4.22 3.09 -25.11
N TYR A 396 3.45 2.53 -24.20
CA TYR A 396 3.03 3.18 -22.98
C TYR A 396 2.92 2.17 -21.84
N VAL A 397 2.86 2.66 -20.61
CA VAL A 397 2.72 1.82 -19.43
C VAL A 397 1.39 2.15 -18.76
N LEU A 398 0.58 1.10 -18.57
CA LEU A 398 -0.63 1.11 -17.75
C LEU A 398 -0.22 0.90 -16.31
N GLU A 399 -0.72 1.72 -15.42
CA GLU A 399 -0.55 1.62 -13.98
C GLU A 399 -1.89 1.47 -13.27
N PHE A 400 -1.89 0.64 -12.22
CA PHE A 400 -2.94 0.57 -11.21
C PHE A 400 -2.35 0.95 -9.86
N ASP A 401 -3.02 1.81 -9.12
CA ASP A 401 -2.64 2.27 -7.78
C ASP A 401 -2.82 1.20 -6.69
N TYR A 402 -2.87 -0.04 -7.07
CA TYR A 402 -3.00 -1.20 -6.20
C TYR A 402 -2.38 -2.42 -6.87
N ILE A 403 -2.08 -3.43 -6.07
CA ILE A 403 -1.64 -4.72 -6.62
C ILE A 403 -2.86 -5.42 -7.22
N VAL A 404 -2.83 -5.63 -8.53
CA VAL A 404 -3.84 -6.43 -9.23
C VAL A 404 -3.72 -7.88 -8.75
N ASP A 405 -4.80 -8.45 -8.26
CA ASP A 405 -4.82 -9.77 -7.67
C ASP A 405 -4.38 -10.85 -8.65
N TYR A 406 -3.61 -11.79 -8.12
CA TYR A 406 -3.23 -12.98 -8.85
C TYR A 406 -4.44 -13.91 -9.09
N THR A 407 -4.29 -14.81 -10.06
CA THR A 407 -5.24 -15.92 -10.21
C THR A 407 -5.28 -16.78 -8.93
N PRO A 408 -6.36 -17.50 -8.66
CA PRO A 408 -6.40 -18.43 -7.54
C PRO A 408 -5.23 -19.42 -7.59
N TRP A 409 -4.75 -19.81 -6.41
CA TRP A 409 -3.71 -20.82 -6.29
C TRP A 409 -4.15 -22.16 -6.88
N THR A 410 -3.35 -22.74 -7.75
CA THR A 410 -3.57 -24.05 -8.36
C THR A 410 -2.45 -25.01 -7.99
N LEU A 411 -2.80 -26.25 -7.68
CA LEU A 411 -1.82 -27.29 -7.41
C LEU A 411 -1.05 -27.62 -8.70
N VAL A 412 0.26 -27.47 -8.65
CA VAL A 412 1.16 -27.83 -9.77
C VAL A 412 1.56 -29.28 -9.69
N THR A 413 2.07 -29.71 -8.54
CA THR A 413 2.53 -31.08 -8.31
C THR A 413 2.67 -31.37 -6.83
N THR A 414 2.79 -32.66 -6.51
CA THR A 414 3.07 -33.16 -5.16
C THR A 414 4.33 -34.02 -5.19
N ALA A 415 5.24 -33.77 -4.26
CA ALA A 415 6.39 -34.63 -3.99
C ALA A 415 6.24 -35.27 -2.62
N THR A 416 6.72 -36.50 -2.48
CA THR A 416 6.80 -37.19 -1.19
C THR A 416 8.26 -37.24 -0.75
N THR A 417 8.55 -36.86 0.48
CA THR A 417 9.93 -36.93 0.99
C THR A 417 10.44 -38.36 1.04
N ASP A 418 11.68 -38.52 0.64
CA ASP A 418 12.40 -39.80 0.71
C ASP A 418 12.84 -40.17 2.15
N ILE A 419 13.59 -41.25 2.31
CA ILE A 419 14.09 -41.72 3.61
C ILE A 419 15.02 -40.73 4.32
N THR A 420 15.59 -39.78 3.58
CA THR A 420 16.43 -38.69 4.13
C THR A 420 15.62 -37.44 4.42
N GLY A 421 14.31 -37.47 4.21
CA GLY A 421 13.44 -36.31 4.32
C GLY A 421 13.52 -35.35 3.13
N ARG A 422 14.18 -35.73 2.03
CA ARG A 422 14.39 -34.87 0.85
C ARG A 422 13.16 -34.87 -0.06
N TYR A 423 12.79 -33.70 -0.57
CA TYR A 423 11.87 -33.51 -1.68
C TYR A 423 12.53 -32.74 -2.82
N ILE A 424 12.00 -32.87 -4.04
CA ILE A 424 12.45 -32.13 -5.22
C ILE A 424 11.26 -31.83 -6.13
N PHE A 425 11.20 -30.60 -6.62
CA PHE A 425 10.31 -30.16 -7.68
C PHE A 425 11.13 -29.74 -8.91
N SER A 426 10.54 -29.94 -10.07
CA SER A 426 11.05 -29.42 -11.35
C SER A 426 9.87 -28.79 -12.07
N THR A 427 9.94 -27.50 -12.38
CA THR A 427 8.87 -26.72 -13.01
C THR A 427 9.45 -25.71 -13.98
N PRO A 428 8.75 -25.32 -15.05
CA PRO A 428 9.19 -24.24 -15.93
C PRO A 428 9.38 -22.94 -15.16
N THR A 429 10.46 -22.21 -15.43
CA THR A 429 10.63 -20.86 -14.90
C THR A 429 9.81 -19.87 -15.72
N ASN A 430 9.02 -19.05 -15.01
CA ASN A 430 8.36 -17.90 -15.57
C ASN A 430 8.33 -16.80 -14.49
N PRO A 431 8.87 -15.61 -14.75
CA PRO A 431 8.91 -14.54 -13.76
C PRO A 431 7.52 -14.04 -13.33
N SER A 432 6.48 -14.36 -14.09
CA SER A 432 5.09 -14.01 -13.77
C SER A 432 4.38 -15.07 -12.93
N ILE A 433 5.06 -16.14 -12.52
CA ILE A 433 4.50 -17.19 -11.68
C ILE A 433 5.02 -17.04 -10.27
N GLU A 434 4.11 -16.91 -9.30
CA GLU A 434 4.42 -17.10 -7.89
C GLU A 434 4.19 -18.56 -7.52
N TYR A 435 5.05 -19.07 -6.66
CA TYR A 435 4.95 -20.42 -6.11
C TYR A 435 4.80 -20.35 -4.61
N TYR A 436 4.04 -21.30 -4.07
CA TYR A 436 4.04 -21.55 -2.64
C TYR A 436 4.05 -23.04 -2.35
N ILE A 437 4.75 -23.42 -1.31
CA ILE A 437 4.88 -24.81 -0.87
C ILE A 437 4.08 -25.01 0.41
N THR A 438 3.28 -26.05 0.44
CA THR A 438 2.61 -26.51 1.66
C THR A 438 3.01 -27.95 1.97
N PHE A 439 2.96 -28.29 3.24
CA PHE A 439 3.28 -29.62 3.70
C PHE A 439 2.05 -30.21 4.37
N THR A 440 1.70 -31.41 3.93
CA THR A 440 0.77 -32.26 4.68
C THR A 440 1.60 -33.25 5.48
N PRO A 441 1.68 -33.11 6.80
CA PRO A 441 2.38 -34.10 7.62
C PRO A 441 1.81 -35.48 7.37
N PRO A 442 2.63 -36.54 7.38
CA PRO A 442 2.13 -37.91 7.33
C PRO A 442 1.21 -38.16 8.52
N THR A 443 0.35 -39.16 8.42
CA THR A 443 -0.50 -39.60 9.55
C THR A 443 0.34 -39.66 10.81
N LEU A 444 -0.09 -38.91 11.82
CA LEU A 444 0.65 -38.81 13.08
C LEU A 444 0.80 -40.21 13.70
N PRO A 445 2.02 -40.64 14.07
CA PRO A 445 2.13 -41.81 14.93
C PRO A 445 1.33 -41.56 16.20
N THR A 446 0.76 -42.62 16.78
CA THR A 446 0.06 -42.52 18.05
C THR A 446 1.03 -41.99 19.11
N LEU A 447 0.59 -41.01 19.93
CA LEU A 447 1.36 -40.55 21.08
C LEU A 447 1.83 -41.73 21.94
N GLN A 448 3.10 -41.73 22.31
CA GLN A 448 3.70 -42.78 23.11
C GLN A 448 3.73 -42.40 24.60
N VAL A 449 3.88 -43.38 25.47
CA VAL A 449 4.11 -43.14 26.92
C VAL A 449 5.38 -42.30 27.12
N SER A 450 6.39 -42.50 26.28
CA SER A 450 7.65 -41.74 26.29
C SER A 450 7.44 -40.25 26.09
N ASP A 451 6.45 -39.82 25.30
CA ASP A 451 6.18 -38.39 25.05
C ASP A 451 5.71 -37.70 26.33
N ALA A 452 4.76 -38.32 27.06
CA ALA A 452 4.32 -37.83 28.36
C ALA A 452 5.44 -37.92 29.42
N GLN A 453 6.27 -38.93 29.37
CA GLN A 453 7.37 -39.12 30.30
C GLN A 453 8.46 -38.06 30.11
N ILE A 454 8.82 -37.72 28.87
CA ILE A 454 9.77 -36.64 28.59
C ILE A 454 9.19 -35.30 29.03
N SER A 455 7.92 -34.99 28.72
CA SER A 455 7.24 -33.81 29.22
C SER A 455 7.27 -33.72 30.75
N ASN A 456 7.00 -34.82 31.44
CA ASN A 456 7.08 -34.89 32.89
C ASN A 456 8.50 -34.64 33.43
N ASN A 457 9.52 -35.20 32.81
CA ASN A 457 10.92 -34.98 33.18
C ASN A 457 11.36 -33.52 32.99
N VAL A 458 10.85 -32.83 31.96
CA VAL A 458 11.04 -31.37 31.77
C VAL A 458 10.32 -30.60 32.87
N THR A 459 9.08 -30.96 33.18
CA THR A 459 8.26 -30.32 34.24
C THR A 459 8.92 -30.46 35.61
N LEU A 460 9.49 -31.61 35.91
CA LEU A 460 10.16 -31.90 37.19
C LEU A 460 11.61 -31.39 37.27
N GLY A 461 12.11 -30.75 36.20
CA GLY A 461 13.49 -30.26 36.15
C GLY A 461 14.55 -31.34 36.01
N SER A 462 14.17 -32.60 35.77
CA SER A 462 15.09 -33.74 35.52
C SER A 462 15.76 -33.63 34.16
N LEU A 463 15.16 -32.89 33.24
CA LEU A 463 15.73 -32.45 31.95
C LEU A 463 15.70 -30.93 31.86
N PRO A 464 16.79 -30.29 31.37
CA PRO A 464 16.80 -28.84 31.18
C PRO A 464 15.80 -28.43 30.08
N VAL A 465 14.99 -27.41 30.38
CA VAL A 465 14.05 -26.84 29.42
C VAL A 465 14.80 -26.15 28.29
N LYS A 466 14.42 -26.41 27.05
CA LYS A 466 14.88 -25.70 25.84
C LYS A 466 13.71 -24.98 25.17
N SER A 467 14.00 -23.95 24.38
CA SER A 467 12.95 -23.21 23.67
C SER A 467 12.08 -24.09 22.78
N ARG A 468 12.63 -25.15 22.18
CA ARG A 468 11.89 -26.14 21.39
C ARG A 468 10.84 -26.91 22.21
N ASP A 469 11.04 -27.06 23.51
CA ASP A 469 10.14 -27.85 24.38
C ASP A 469 8.83 -27.09 24.62
N TYR A 470 8.83 -25.76 24.60
CA TYR A 470 7.61 -24.94 24.60
C TYR A 470 6.73 -25.21 23.39
N PHE A 471 7.31 -25.42 22.20
CA PHE A 471 6.55 -25.77 21.00
C PHE A 471 6.01 -27.19 21.02
N ARG A 472 6.59 -28.06 21.83
CA ARG A 472 6.26 -29.48 21.91
C ARG A 472 5.31 -29.78 23.07
N PHE A 473 5.56 -29.23 24.22
CA PHE A 473 4.96 -29.67 25.49
C PHE A 473 4.03 -28.63 26.15
N ASP A 474 4.10 -27.35 25.82
CA ASP A 474 3.11 -26.36 26.25
C ASP A 474 1.84 -26.51 25.38
N VAL A 475 1.04 -27.54 25.71
CA VAL A 475 -0.12 -27.97 24.90
C VAL A 475 -1.39 -27.19 25.20
N ASN A 476 -1.43 -26.48 26.32
CA ASN A 476 -2.52 -25.53 26.66
C ASN A 476 -2.21 -24.10 26.25
N ASN A 477 -0.98 -23.85 25.75
CA ASN A 477 -0.51 -22.56 25.24
C ASN A 477 -0.54 -21.41 26.27
N ASP A 478 -0.32 -21.73 27.54
CA ASP A 478 -0.24 -20.74 28.63
C ASP A 478 1.16 -20.12 28.81
N GLY A 479 2.12 -20.54 27.99
CA GLY A 479 3.51 -20.08 28.00
C GLY A 479 4.40 -20.81 29.00
N ARG A 480 3.92 -21.86 29.63
CA ARG A 480 4.65 -22.68 30.60
C ARG A 480 4.59 -24.17 30.23
N ILE A 481 5.50 -24.96 30.76
CA ILE A 481 5.45 -26.41 30.66
C ILE A 481 5.21 -26.93 32.08
N THR A 482 4.03 -27.48 32.33
CA THR A 482 3.53 -27.83 33.65
C THR A 482 3.01 -29.29 33.68
N ILE A 483 2.63 -29.75 34.87
CA ILE A 483 1.98 -31.06 35.01
C ILE A 483 0.63 -31.11 34.28
N SER A 484 -0.04 -29.98 34.06
CA SER A 484 -1.28 -29.88 33.29
C SER A 484 -1.06 -30.27 31.84
N ASP A 485 0.06 -29.85 31.24
CA ASP A 485 0.44 -30.21 29.88
C ASP A 485 0.77 -31.67 29.76
N THR A 486 1.56 -32.21 30.72
CA THR A 486 1.90 -33.62 30.79
C THR A 486 0.64 -34.47 30.90
N TYR A 487 -0.32 -34.07 31.77
CA TYR A 487 -1.60 -34.75 31.89
C TYR A 487 -2.41 -34.74 30.59
N SER A 488 -2.45 -33.58 29.91
CA SER A 488 -3.14 -33.43 28.63
C SER A 488 -2.56 -34.32 27.55
N ILE A 489 -1.22 -34.44 27.47
CA ILE A 489 -0.53 -35.36 26.54
C ILE A 489 -0.91 -36.82 26.87
N PHE A 490 -0.90 -37.19 28.14
CA PHE A 490 -1.30 -38.51 28.58
C PHE A 490 -2.78 -38.82 28.29
N ALA A 491 -3.67 -37.85 28.58
CA ALA A 491 -5.10 -37.96 28.32
C ALA A 491 -5.41 -38.14 26.82
N ARG A 492 -4.73 -37.40 25.94
CA ARG A 492 -4.88 -37.54 24.49
C ARG A 492 -4.37 -38.90 23.99
N ARG A 493 -3.22 -39.37 24.51
CA ARG A 493 -2.69 -40.69 24.18
C ARG A 493 -3.68 -41.81 24.52
N ASN A 494 -4.40 -41.68 25.63
CA ASN A 494 -5.36 -42.70 26.10
C ASN A 494 -6.77 -42.50 25.53
N GLY A 495 -6.96 -41.58 24.60
CA GLY A 495 -8.27 -41.30 23.96
C GLY A 495 -9.27 -40.61 24.89
N LEU A 496 -8.83 -40.04 26.02
CA LEU A 496 -9.68 -39.30 26.94
C LEU A 496 -10.03 -37.93 26.41
N ILE A 497 -9.19 -37.36 25.54
CA ILE A 497 -9.45 -36.15 24.78
C ILE A 497 -9.08 -36.34 23.30
N ASN A 498 -9.80 -35.71 22.40
CA ASN A 498 -9.58 -35.82 20.95
C ASN A 498 -8.66 -34.73 20.38
N SER A 499 -8.47 -33.64 21.14
CA SER A 499 -7.59 -32.52 20.77
C SER A 499 -7.11 -31.81 22.04
N PHE A 500 -6.03 -31.03 21.93
CA PHE A 500 -5.60 -30.13 23.01
C PHE A 500 -6.48 -28.90 23.06
N ALA A 501 -6.86 -28.44 24.26
CA ALA A 501 -7.94 -27.44 24.46
C ALA A 501 -7.66 -26.04 23.91
N ALA A 502 -6.40 -25.64 23.73
CA ALA A 502 -6.02 -24.30 23.24
C ALA A 502 -5.08 -24.40 22.04
N ALA A 503 -5.14 -25.49 21.28
CA ALA A 503 -4.12 -25.77 20.29
C ALA A 503 -4.25 -24.91 19.03
N PRO A 504 -3.20 -24.12 18.73
CA PRO A 504 -2.84 -23.89 17.35
C PRO A 504 -2.59 -25.23 16.65
N PRO A 505 -2.49 -25.26 15.30
CA PRO A 505 -2.36 -26.52 14.57
C PRO A 505 -1.32 -27.47 15.19
N ASP A 506 -1.62 -28.76 15.17
CA ASP A 506 -0.80 -29.85 15.80
C ASP A 506 0.66 -29.87 15.31
N SER A 507 0.99 -29.17 14.25
CA SER A 507 2.36 -29.06 13.72
C SER A 507 2.68 -27.63 13.30
N ARG A 508 3.95 -27.26 13.45
CA ARG A 508 4.50 -25.96 13.01
C ARG A 508 5.74 -26.20 12.18
N ILE A 509 5.93 -25.37 11.17
CA ILE A 509 7.03 -25.42 10.23
C ILE A 509 7.95 -24.23 10.47
N PHE A 510 9.25 -24.48 10.50
CA PHE A 510 10.30 -23.49 10.70
C PHE A 510 11.36 -23.60 9.63
N THR A 511 11.96 -22.47 9.25
CA THR A 511 13.17 -22.47 8.43
C THR A 511 14.35 -23.00 9.25
N THR A 512 15.41 -23.40 8.56
CA THR A 512 16.66 -23.87 9.22
C THR A 512 17.21 -22.83 10.20
N THR A 513 17.19 -21.56 9.83
CA THR A 513 17.68 -20.46 10.68
C THR A 513 16.82 -20.28 11.93
N GLN A 514 15.49 -20.26 11.77
CA GLN A 514 14.56 -20.17 12.90
C GLN A 514 14.76 -21.37 13.84
N TRP A 515 14.85 -22.58 13.30
CA TRP A 515 15.05 -23.79 14.09
C TRP A 515 16.38 -23.81 14.84
N SER A 516 17.46 -23.34 14.22
CA SER A 516 18.75 -23.20 14.89
C SER A 516 18.66 -22.34 16.15
N THR A 517 17.98 -21.19 16.06
CA THR A 517 17.76 -20.29 17.21
C THR A 517 16.89 -20.94 18.27
N ILE A 518 15.78 -21.58 17.87
CA ILE A 518 14.87 -22.28 18.78
C ILE A 518 15.58 -23.43 19.50
N ASN A 519 16.37 -24.21 18.79
CA ASN A 519 17.05 -25.38 19.36
C ASN A 519 18.20 -25.01 20.31
N ALA A 520 18.84 -23.89 20.11
CA ALA A 520 19.92 -23.38 20.99
C ALA A 520 19.38 -22.65 22.24
N GLY A 521 18.17 -22.10 22.17
CA GLY A 521 17.58 -21.29 23.24
C GLY A 521 17.05 -22.10 24.44
N THR A 522 16.80 -21.38 25.54
CA THR A 522 16.22 -21.91 26.79
C THR A 522 14.97 -21.17 27.24
N THR A 523 14.50 -20.19 26.47
CA THR A 523 13.32 -19.36 26.77
C THR A 523 12.15 -19.70 25.84
N ASN A 524 10.94 -19.29 26.22
CA ASN A 524 9.77 -19.43 25.36
C ASN A 524 9.85 -18.45 24.18
N LEU A 525 10.04 -18.96 22.97
CA LEU A 525 10.14 -18.21 21.73
C LEU A 525 8.90 -18.34 20.83
N LYS A 526 7.76 -18.83 21.34
CA LYS A 526 6.53 -19.06 20.55
C LYS A 526 5.98 -17.77 19.92
N SER A 527 6.07 -16.65 20.62
CA SER A 527 5.66 -15.33 20.10
C SER A 527 6.65 -14.79 19.07
N THR A 528 7.94 -15.07 19.22
CA THR A 528 8.99 -14.62 18.30
C THR A 528 8.99 -15.45 17.01
N PHE A 529 8.72 -16.74 17.11
CA PHE A 529 8.69 -17.68 15.98
C PHE A 529 7.37 -18.47 15.99
N PRO A 530 6.25 -17.88 15.54
CA PRO A 530 4.96 -18.57 15.60
C PRO A 530 4.90 -19.84 14.73
N GLY A 531 5.86 -20.02 13.81
CA GLY A 531 5.86 -21.05 12.78
C GLY A 531 4.83 -20.76 11.68
N VAL A 532 4.95 -21.44 10.55
CA VAL A 532 4.05 -21.31 9.41
C VAL A 532 3.57 -22.68 8.93
N GLN A 533 2.42 -22.72 8.26
CA GLN A 533 1.91 -23.94 7.62
C GLN A 533 2.26 -23.98 6.12
N SER A 534 2.62 -22.83 5.57
CA SER A 534 3.00 -22.69 4.17
C SER A 534 4.10 -21.65 4.03
N ILE A 535 4.87 -21.73 2.96
CA ILE A 535 5.96 -20.82 2.63
C ILE A 535 5.78 -20.34 1.20
N THR A 536 5.77 -19.01 1.02
CA THR A 536 5.74 -18.40 -0.30
C THR A 536 7.17 -18.29 -0.83
N ILE A 537 7.40 -18.80 -2.03
CA ILE A 537 8.68 -18.69 -2.74
C ILE A 537 8.43 -17.73 -3.89
N ASN A 538 8.89 -16.51 -3.74
CA ASN A 538 8.81 -15.50 -4.79
C ASN A 538 10.04 -15.58 -5.68
N ASN A 539 9.85 -15.59 -7.00
CA ASN A 539 10.91 -15.61 -8.01
C ASN A 539 12.02 -16.62 -7.69
N PRO A 540 11.69 -17.92 -7.70
CA PRO A 540 12.64 -18.95 -7.30
C PRO A 540 13.87 -18.96 -8.21
N VAL A 541 15.06 -19.00 -7.62
CA VAL A 541 16.32 -19.17 -8.33
C VAL A 541 16.52 -20.64 -8.67
N SER A 542 16.88 -20.95 -9.92
CA SER A 542 17.19 -22.33 -10.32
C SER A 542 18.35 -22.90 -9.48
N GLY A 543 18.18 -24.11 -8.98
CA GLY A 543 19.13 -24.76 -8.07
C GLY A 543 18.95 -24.40 -6.60
N GLY A 544 17.91 -23.62 -6.25
CA GLY A 544 17.62 -23.27 -4.86
C GLY A 544 17.32 -24.50 -3.99
N VAL A 545 17.79 -24.48 -2.75
CA VAL A 545 17.53 -25.49 -1.73
C VAL A 545 16.89 -24.83 -0.52
N SER A 546 15.74 -25.37 -0.08
CA SER A 546 15.05 -24.90 1.11
C SER A 546 14.78 -26.06 2.07
N SER A 547 15.28 -25.93 3.28
CA SER A 547 15.12 -26.96 4.31
C SER A 547 14.29 -26.44 5.47
N TYR A 548 13.42 -27.29 6.00
CA TYR A 548 12.45 -26.92 7.01
C TYR A 548 12.44 -27.94 8.14
N TYR A 549 12.10 -27.47 9.34
CA TYR A 549 11.90 -28.28 10.51
C TYR A 549 10.43 -28.29 10.89
N ILE A 550 9.91 -29.48 11.13
CA ILE A 550 8.55 -29.66 11.65
C ILE A 550 8.66 -30.07 13.12
N THR A 551 7.97 -29.35 13.98
CA THR A 551 7.74 -29.79 15.36
C THR A 551 6.25 -30.05 15.56
N ARG A 552 5.93 -31.00 16.41
CA ARG A 552 4.56 -31.41 16.70
C ARG A 552 4.24 -31.21 18.16
N LEU A 553 3.04 -30.74 18.40
CA LEU A 553 2.55 -30.51 19.74
C LEU A 553 2.29 -31.83 20.47
N GLY A 554 2.86 -31.99 21.66
CA GLY A 554 2.74 -33.19 22.48
C GLY A 554 3.71 -34.32 22.15
N TYR A 555 4.57 -34.18 21.13
CA TYR A 555 5.51 -35.22 20.70
C TYR A 555 6.94 -34.92 21.11
N SER A 556 7.69 -35.98 21.46
CA SER A 556 9.10 -35.87 21.82
C SER A 556 10.06 -35.93 20.62
N ASN A 557 9.58 -36.32 19.43
CA ASN A 557 10.38 -36.48 18.21
C ASN A 557 9.91 -35.55 17.08
#